data_cf6c4cdfcfdb9badd65debf86cbca767
#
_entry.id   cf6c4cdfcfdb9badd65debf86cbca767
#
_cell.length_a   1.000
_cell.length_b   1.000
_cell.length_c   1.000
_cell.angle_alpha   90.00
_cell.angle_beta   90.00
_cell.angle_gamma   90.00
#
_symmetry.space_group_name_H-M   'P 1'
#
loop_
_entity.id
_entity.type
_entity.pdbx_description
1 polymer ?
#
loop_
_entity_poly.entity_id
_entity_poly.type
_entity_poly.pdbx_seq_one_letter_code
_entity_poly.pdbx_strand_id
1 'polypeptide(L)'
;MQFNDQINKICIPITSKFKIHKDGPKTKSWYGKILDFAGWGKTNNEEKMSPILQHVNMKIMRHEQCFRNFHSIDPKPNNWKDLKKKGFCLKGDHNEGTCKGDSGGAAVWKDDRNNKAYVIGIASEGNEPCDAPMVPSKFSSIPGKVAKWIKKLTKKDSGGCFG
;
A
#
# COMPACT_ATOMS: atom_id res chain seq x y z
N MET A 1 -3.27 4.80 -24.70
CA MET A 1 -4.40 5.29 -23.87
C MET A 1 -4.34 6.80 -23.90
N GLN A 2 -5.44 7.47 -24.20
CA GLN A 2 -5.51 8.93 -24.12
C GLN A 2 -5.92 9.32 -22.70
N PHE A 3 -5.21 10.27 -22.10
CA PHE A 3 -5.54 10.83 -20.79
C PHE A 3 -6.60 11.93 -20.96
N ASN A 4 -7.50 12.03 -19.99
CA ASN A 4 -8.55 13.05 -19.90
C ASN A 4 -8.85 13.37 -18.42
N ASP A 5 -9.89 14.13 -18.15
CA ASP A 5 -10.25 14.51 -16.78
C ASP A 5 -10.65 13.34 -15.88
N GLN A 6 -11.05 12.21 -16.47
CA GLN A 6 -11.47 11.01 -15.75
C GLN A 6 -10.38 9.92 -15.71
N ILE A 7 -9.46 9.91 -16.68
CA ILE A 7 -8.41 8.90 -16.83
C ILE A 7 -7.07 9.58 -16.87
N ASN A 8 -6.26 9.36 -15.86
CA ASN A 8 -4.94 9.96 -15.75
C ASN A 8 -3.90 8.93 -15.27
N LYS A 9 -2.62 9.31 -15.40
CA LYS A 9 -1.49 8.52 -14.92
C LYS A 9 -1.33 8.67 -13.42
N ILE A 10 -0.82 7.62 -12.78
CA ILE A 10 -0.38 7.66 -11.40
C ILE A 10 1.14 7.70 -11.34
N CYS A 11 1.70 8.38 -10.35
CA CYS A 11 3.14 8.54 -10.21
C CYS A 11 3.77 7.39 -9.42
N ILE A 12 5.04 7.07 -9.73
CA ILE A 12 5.84 6.08 -9.00
C ILE A 12 7.02 6.80 -8.34
N PRO A 13 7.19 6.72 -7.03
CA PRO A 13 8.30 7.34 -6.34
C PRO A 13 9.60 6.58 -6.62
N ILE A 14 10.63 7.26 -7.17
CA ILE A 14 11.96 6.68 -7.41
C ILE A 14 12.95 7.04 -6.31
N THR A 15 12.68 8.12 -5.58
CA THR A 15 13.65 8.74 -4.69
C THR A 15 13.71 8.13 -3.30
N SER A 16 14.84 8.39 -2.61
CA SER A 16 15.02 8.06 -1.20
C SER A 16 14.00 8.72 -0.25
N LYS A 17 13.25 9.70 -0.73
CA LYS A 17 12.20 10.40 0.03
C LYS A 17 11.04 9.48 0.43
N PHE A 18 10.83 8.38 -0.29
CA PHE A 18 9.74 7.41 -0.09
C PHE A 18 10.21 6.10 0.57
N LYS A 19 11.27 6.15 1.35
CA LYS A 19 11.72 4.97 2.11
C LYS A 19 10.90 4.86 3.39
N ILE A 20 9.92 3.98 3.39
CA ILE A 20 9.07 3.68 4.56
C ILE A 20 9.90 3.08 5.71
N HIS A 21 11.06 2.45 5.40
CA HIS A 21 11.84 1.63 6.31
C HIS A 21 13.01 2.33 7.03
N LYS A 22 13.23 3.62 6.85
CA LYS A 22 14.32 4.31 7.53
C LYS A 22 13.80 5.16 8.69
N ASP A 23 13.85 4.58 9.87
CA ASP A 23 13.84 5.33 11.12
C ASP A 23 15.20 5.98 11.28
N GLY A 24 15.25 7.29 11.15
CA GLY A 24 16.44 8.07 11.42
C GLY A 24 16.07 9.53 11.64
N PRO A 25 16.82 10.27 12.47
CA PRO A 25 16.48 11.65 12.83
C PRO A 25 16.45 12.62 11.64
N LYS A 26 16.91 12.21 10.46
CA LYS A 26 16.97 12.99 9.22
C LYS A 26 15.95 12.60 8.16
N THR A 27 15.10 11.57 8.38
CA THR A 27 14.08 11.14 7.42
C THR A 27 12.70 11.41 7.97
N LYS A 28 11.85 12.12 7.22
CA LYS A 28 10.44 12.25 7.59
C LYS A 28 9.84 10.85 7.67
N SER A 29 9.40 10.48 8.86
CA SER A 29 8.72 9.20 9.08
C SER A 29 7.44 9.13 8.24
N TRP A 30 7.22 7.99 7.61
CA TRP A 30 5.96 7.68 6.92
C TRP A 30 4.91 7.10 7.85
N TYR A 31 5.29 6.74 9.07
CA TYR A 31 4.36 6.18 10.05
C TYR A 31 3.24 7.15 10.38
N GLY A 32 2.02 6.63 10.44
CA GLY A 32 0.81 7.40 10.67
C GLY A 32 0.28 8.17 9.45
N LYS A 33 0.99 8.16 8.31
CA LYS A 33 0.44 8.72 7.08
C LYS A 33 -0.69 7.86 6.58
N ILE A 34 -1.72 8.54 6.07
CA ILE A 34 -2.90 7.92 5.48
C ILE A 34 -2.64 7.67 4.00
N LEU A 35 -2.98 6.49 3.55
CA LEU A 35 -3.00 6.07 2.16
C LEU A 35 -4.41 5.65 1.78
N ASP A 36 -4.81 5.98 0.57
CA ASP A 36 -6.05 5.50 -0.03
C ASP A 36 -5.84 4.09 -0.59
N PHE A 37 -6.83 3.24 -0.43
CA PHE A 37 -6.93 1.95 -1.10
C PHE A 37 -8.33 1.78 -1.67
N ALA A 38 -8.44 1.20 -2.86
CA ALA A 38 -9.72 0.83 -3.45
C ALA A 38 -9.62 -0.54 -4.11
N GLY A 39 -10.67 -1.35 -4.00
CA GLY A 39 -10.71 -2.70 -4.54
C GLY A 39 -12.12 -3.28 -4.62
N TRP A 40 -12.24 -4.43 -5.26
CA TRP A 40 -13.45 -5.24 -5.36
C TRP A 40 -13.35 -6.54 -4.57
N GLY A 41 -12.42 -6.60 -3.63
CA GLY A 41 -12.27 -7.75 -2.75
C GLY A 41 -13.49 -7.99 -1.87
N LYS A 42 -13.44 -9.06 -1.09
CA LYS A 42 -14.49 -9.37 -0.11
C LYS A 42 -14.59 -8.28 0.94
N THR A 43 -15.81 -7.95 1.33
CA THR A 43 -16.12 -7.00 2.41
C THR A 43 -16.46 -7.67 3.73
N ASN A 44 -16.69 -8.99 3.68
CA ASN A 44 -17.01 -9.83 4.84
C ASN A 44 -16.48 -11.26 4.61
N ASN A 45 -16.83 -12.19 5.49
CA ASN A 45 -16.40 -13.59 5.37
C ASN A 45 -17.25 -14.44 4.40
N GLU A 46 -18.20 -13.84 3.72
CA GLU A 46 -18.95 -14.52 2.66
C GLU A 46 -18.04 -14.83 1.46
N GLU A 47 -18.46 -15.75 0.59
CA GLU A 47 -17.64 -16.18 -0.55
C GLU A 47 -17.58 -15.17 -1.70
N LYS A 48 -18.47 -14.17 -1.73
CA LYS A 48 -18.63 -13.26 -2.87
C LYS A 48 -17.71 -12.04 -2.78
N MET A 49 -17.13 -11.66 -3.92
CA MET A 49 -16.46 -10.37 -4.11
C MET A 49 -17.47 -9.23 -4.13
N SER A 50 -17.04 -8.02 -3.79
CA SER A 50 -17.90 -6.84 -3.86
C SER A 50 -18.28 -6.53 -5.32
N PRO A 51 -19.58 -6.38 -5.65
CA PRO A 51 -20.00 -5.98 -6.99
C PRO A 51 -19.72 -4.49 -7.27
N ILE A 52 -19.47 -3.71 -6.23
CA ILE A 52 -19.16 -2.29 -6.32
C ILE A 52 -17.76 -2.01 -5.77
N LEU A 53 -17.07 -1.02 -6.33
CA LEU A 53 -15.76 -0.59 -5.85
C LEU A 53 -15.86 -0.09 -4.40
N GLN A 54 -15.08 -0.67 -3.52
CA GLN A 54 -14.94 -0.24 -2.14
C GLN A 54 -13.72 0.67 -1.99
N HIS A 55 -13.75 1.57 -1.03
CA HIS A 55 -12.64 2.48 -0.71
C HIS A 55 -12.41 2.52 0.79
N VAL A 56 -11.14 2.57 1.19
CA VAL A 56 -10.73 2.68 2.59
C VAL A 56 -9.48 3.55 2.73
N ASN A 57 -9.45 4.34 3.80
CA ASN A 57 -8.28 5.09 4.23
C ASN A 57 -7.53 4.30 5.30
N MET A 58 -6.25 4.02 5.05
CA MET A 58 -5.45 3.22 5.97
C MET A 58 -4.18 3.95 6.38
N LYS A 59 -3.79 3.79 7.64
CA LYS A 59 -2.58 4.38 8.23
C LYS A 59 -1.38 3.43 8.13
N ILE A 60 -0.22 3.97 7.78
CA ILE A 60 1.04 3.22 7.81
C ILE A 60 1.42 2.93 9.26
N MET A 61 1.59 1.66 9.57
CA MET A 61 1.97 1.17 10.89
C MET A 61 3.48 1.10 11.06
N ARG A 62 3.94 1.21 12.32
CA ARG A 62 5.32 0.85 12.69
C ARG A 62 5.53 -0.66 12.52
N HIS A 63 6.72 -1.06 12.11
CA HIS A 63 7.04 -2.48 11.90
C HIS A 63 6.83 -3.32 13.17
N GLU A 64 7.24 -2.81 14.32
CA GLU A 64 7.09 -3.52 15.59
C GLU A 64 5.62 -3.74 15.95
N GLN A 65 4.76 -2.76 15.67
CA GLN A 65 3.32 -2.87 15.91
C GLN A 65 2.68 -3.84 14.92
N CYS A 66 3.05 -3.76 13.64
CA CYS A 66 2.62 -4.71 12.62
C CYS A 66 2.99 -6.15 13.02
N PHE A 67 4.25 -6.36 13.45
CA PHE A 67 4.72 -7.66 13.91
C PHE A 67 3.91 -8.19 15.11
N ARG A 68 3.71 -7.37 16.13
CA ARG A 68 2.91 -7.79 17.31
C ARG A 68 1.51 -8.21 16.91
N ASN A 69 0.85 -7.46 16.04
CA ASN A 69 -0.51 -7.77 15.61
C ASN A 69 -0.57 -9.10 14.83
N PHE A 70 0.41 -9.38 13.97
CA PHE A 70 0.47 -10.69 13.30
C PHE A 70 0.87 -11.83 14.23
N HIS A 71 1.81 -11.60 15.14
CA HIS A 71 2.27 -12.63 16.07
C HIS A 71 1.20 -13.05 17.08
N SER A 72 0.24 -12.19 17.38
CA SER A 72 -0.91 -12.55 18.23
C SER A 72 -1.88 -13.53 17.54
N ILE A 73 -1.83 -13.63 16.22
CA ILE A 73 -2.71 -14.49 15.39
C ILE A 73 -1.96 -15.72 14.92
N ASP A 74 -0.73 -15.55 14.45
CA ASP A 74 0.19 -16.61 14.03
C ASP A 74 1.51 -16.47 14.79
N PRO A 75 1.79 -17.35 15.78
CA PRO A 75 3.03 -17.34 16.55
C PRO A 75 4.29 -17.56 15.75
N LYS A 76 4.17 -18.06 14.52
CA LYS A 76 5.29 -18.29 13.58
C LYS A 76 5.04 -17.59 12.25
N PRO A 77 4.91 -16.25 12.21
CA PRO A 77 4.63 -15.56 10.97
C PRO A 77 5.79 -15.78 9.99
N ASN A 78 5.50 -16.49 8.91
CA ASN A 78 6.46 -16.67 7.83
C ASN A 78 6.81 -15.30 7.22
N ASN A 79 8.11 -15.08 6.98
CA ASN A 79 8.63 -13.94 6.23
C ASN A 79 8.64 -12.54 6.92
N TRP A 80 8.62 -12.44 8.25
CA TRP A 80 8.79 -11.16 8.93
C TRP A 80 10.04 -10.38 8.46
N LYS A 81 11.17 -11.07 8.26
CA LYS A 81 12.42 -10.45 7.76
C LYS A 81 12.23 -9.85 6.37
N ASP A 82 11.42 -10.49 5.54
CA ASP A 82 11.11 -10.01 4.19
C ASP A 82 10.15 -8.84 4.22
N LEU A 83 9.13 -8.85 5.06
CA LEU A 83 8.25 -7.71 5.24
C LEU A 83 9.04 -6.47 5.66
N LYS A 84 9.93 -6.60 6.66
CA LYS A 84 10.78 -5.50 7.12
C LYS A 84 11.69 -4.93 6.02
N LYS A 85 12.08 -5.75 5.04
CA LYS A 85 12.96 -5.32 3.94
C LYS A 85 12.20 -4.84 2.70
N LYS A 86 11.03 -5.43 2.41
CA LYS A 86 10.36 -5.31 1.12
C LYS A 86 8.92 -4.81 1.21
N GLY A 87 8.35 -4.69 2.41
CA GLY A 87 6.94 -4.38 2.59
C GLY A 87 6.66 -3.47 3.79
N PHE A 88 5.41 -3.17 4.01
CA PHE A 88 4.90 -2.40 5.14
C PHE A 88 3.45 -2.81 5.43
N CYS A 89 2.95 -2.40 6.58
CA CYS A 89 1.58 -2.66 6.97
C CYS A 89 0.76 -1.40 6.98
N LEU A 90 -0.48 -1.54 6.54
CA LEU A 90 -1.52 -0.55 6.68
C LEU A 90 -2.63 -1.07 7.57
N LYS A 91 -3.25 -0.17 8.31
CA LYS A 91 -4.44 -0.46 9.11
C LYS A 91 -5.47 0.63 8.90
N GLY A 92 -6.70 0.23 8.58
CA GLY A 92 -7.87 1.10 8.59
C GLY A 92 -8.41 1.32 10.00
N ASP A 93 -9.38 2.18 10.14
CA ASP A 93 -10.14 2.34 11.36
C ASP A 93 -11.25 1.26 11.41
N HIS A 94 -11.77 0.92 12.60
CA HIS A 94 -12.91 0.01 12.78
C HIS A 94 -12.82 -1.36 12.06
N ASN A 95 -11.62 -1.98 12.06
CA ASN A 95 -11.35 -3.28 11.41
C ASN A 95 -11.36 -3.26 9.88
N GLU A 96 -11.38 -2.10 9.27
CA GLU A 96 -11.26 -1.94 7.83
C GLU A 96 -9.87 -2.34 7.33
N GLY A 97 -9.82 -2.92 6.13
CA GLY A 97 -8.56 -3.36 5.53
C GLY A 97 -8.78 -3.99 4.17
N THR A 98 -7.72 -4.58 3.63
CA THR A 98 -7.83 -5.37 2.39
C THR A 98 -8.20 -6.81 2.70
N CYS A 99 -8.93 -7.46 1.82
CA CYS A 99 -9.28 -8.87 1.95
C CYS A 99 -9.04 -9.65 0.65
N LYS A 100 -9.50 -10.90 0.61
CA LYS A 100 -9.37 -11.78 -0.56
C LYS A 100 -9.95 -11.11 -1.81
N GLY A 101 -9.15 -11.05 -2.87
CA GLY A 101 -9.51 -10.38 -4.13
C GLY A 101 -8.93 -8.99 -4.30
N ASP A 102 -8.39 -8.37 -3.23
CA ASP A 102 -7.73 -7.07 -3.28
C ASP A 102 -6.24 -7.16 -3.63
N SER A 103 -5.68 -8.36 -3.73
CA SER A 103 -4.27 -8.59 -4.08
C SER A 103 -3.90 -7.93 -5.41
N GLY A 104 -2.78 -7.21 -5.43
CA GLY A 104 -2.34 -6.44 -6.60
C GLY A 104 -2.88 -5.01 -6.65
N GLY A 105 -3.86 -4.65 -5.80
CA GLY A 105 -4.37 -3.29 -5.67
C GLY A 105 -3.33 -2.33 -5.12
N ALA A 106 -3.42 -1.06 -5.49
CA ALA A 106 -2.45 -0.03 -5.14
C ALA A 106 -2.81 0.70 -3.84
N ALA A 107 -1.84 0.84 -2.93
CA ALA A 107 -1.91 1.82 -1.87
C ALA A 107 -1.42 3.17 -2.41
N VAL A 108 -2.26 4.17 -2.38
CA VAL A 108 -2.05 5.47 -3.03
C VAL A 108 -1.89 6.57 -2.00
N TRP A 109 -0.84 7.36 -2.16
CA TRP A 109 -0.66 8.60 -1.41
C TRP A 109 -0.94 9.81 -2.32
N LYS A 110 -1.81 10.71 -1.87
CA LYS A 110 -2.06 11.98 -2.51
C LYS A 110 -1.18 13.06 -1.89
N ASP A 111 -0.44 13.78 -2.71
CA ASP A 111 0.36 14.92 -2.28
C ASP A 111 -0.36 16.21 -2.65
N ASP A 112 -1.07 16.79 -1.69
CA ASP A 112 -1.89 17.99 -1.87
C ASP A 112 -1.07 19.21 -2.34
N ARG A 113 0.26 19.21 -2.07
CA ARG A 113 1.14 20.32 -2.46
C ARG A 113 1.37 20.43 -3.95
N ASN A 114 1.28 19.32 -4.68
CA ASN A 114 1.53 19.26 -6.12
C ASN A 114 0.39 18.60 -6.90
N ASN A 115 -0.71 18.28 -6.23
CA ASN A 115 -1.87 17.60 -6.79
C ASN A 115 -1.52 16.29 -7.54
N LYS A 116 -0.56 15.52 -6.99
CA LYS A 116 -0.12 14.25 -7.58
C LYS A 116 -0.46 13.07 -6.67
N ALA A 117 -0.89 11.97 -7.29
CA ALA A 117 -1.08 10.70 -6.62
C ALA A 117 0.10 9.76 -6.92
N TYR A 118 0.55 9.03 -5.89
CA TYR A 118 1.70 8.13 -5.96
C TYR A 118 1.31 6.74 -5.50
N VAL A 119 1.69 5.70 -6.25
CA VAL A 119 1.62 4.32 -5.78
C VAL A 119 2.77 4.09 -4.80
N ILE A 120 2.46 3.84 -3.54
CA ILE A 120 3.45 3.60 -2.49
C ILE A 120 3.71 2.11 -2.29
N GLY A 121 2.70 1.28 -2.52
CA GLY A 121 2.82 -0.17 -2.40
C GLY A 121 1.69 -0.91 -3.09
N ILE A 122 1.84 -2.23 -3.14
CA ILE A 122 0.90 -3.15 -3.76
C ILE A 122 0.39 -4.11 -2.70
N ALA A 123 -0.93 -4.30 -2.62
CA ALA A 123 -1.57 -5.24 -1.69
C ALA A 123 -1.05 -6.66 -1.94
N SER A 124 -0.59 -7.32 -0.89
CA SER A 124 0.02 -8.65 -0.94
C SER A 124 -0.74 -9.68 -0.11
N GLU A 125 -1.08 -9.32 1.13
CA GLU A 125 -1.88 -10.14 2.02
C GLU A 125 -2.90 -9.23 2.72
N GLY A 126 -4.15 -9.64 2.68
CA GLY A 126 -5.24 -8.96 3.38
C GLY A 126 -5.54 -9.60 4.73
N ASN A 127 -6.60 -9.11 5.35
CA ASN A 127 -7.14 -9.69 6.56
C ASN A 127 -7.83 -11.01 6.25
N GLU A 128 -7.63 -12.01 7.10
CA GLU A 128 -8.41 -13.23 7.04
C GLU A 128 -8.65 -13.69 8.49
N PRO A 129 -9.89 -13.71 8.95
CA PRO A 129 -11.12 -13.28 8.25
C PRO A 129 -11.13 -11.77 7.91
N CYS A 130 -11.93 -11.36 6.91
CA CYS A 130 -11.93 -10.00 6.35
C CYS A 130 -12.21 -8.89 7.37
N ASP A 131 -12.95 -9.20 8.40
CA ASP A 131 -13.37 -8.33 9.51
C ASP A 131 -12.58 -8.59 10.81
N ALA A 132 -11.45 -9.30 10.70
CA ALA A 132 -10.64 -9.64 11.88
C ALA A 132 -10.13 -8.37 12.57
N PRO A 133 -10.50 -8.17 13.85
CA PRO A 133 -10.06 -7.01 14.57
C PRO A 133 -8.53 -7.00 14.70
N MET A 134 -7.92 -5.84 14.53
CA MET A 134 -6.49 -5.61 14.72
C MET A 134 -5.54 -6.29 13.71
N VAL A 135 -6.03 -7.03 12.72
CA VAL A 135 -5.19 -7.62 11.67
C VAL A 135 -4.85 -6.54 10.63
N PRO A 136 -3.60 -6.15 10.47
CA PRO A 136 -3.24 -5.18 9.45
C PRO A 136 -3.12 -5.84 8.08
N SER A 137 -3.31 -5.07 7.02
CA SER A 137 -3.05 -5.50 5.65
C SER A 137 -1.56 -5.34 5.31
N LYS A 138 -0.96 -6.33 4.64
CA LYS A 138 0.43 -6.29 4.18
C LYS A 138 0.53 -5.78 2.75
N PHE A 139 1.47 -4.89 2.53
CA PHE A 139 1.77 -4.31 1.23
C PHE A 139 3.24 -4.50 0.88
N SER A 140 3.51 -4.85 -0.38
CA SER A 140 4.86 -4.85 -0.93
C SER A 140 5.25 -3.44 -1.36
N SER A 141 6.41 -2.96 -0.93
CA SER A 141 6.99 -1.71 -1.42
C SER A 141 7.44 -1.86 -2.88
N ILE A 142 7.44 -0.77 -3.64
CA ILE A 142 8.00 -0.75 -4.99
C ILE A 142 9.52 -0.56 -4.89
N PRO A 143 10.35 -1.58 -5.19
CA PRO A 143 11.80 -1.44 -5.13
C PRO A 143 12.30 -0.42 -6.15
N GLY A 144 13.32 0.37 -5.77
CA GLY A 144 13.88 1.40 -6.67
C GLY A 144 14.37 0.88 -8.02
N LYS A 145 14.84 -0.38 -8.09
CA LYS A 145 15.19 -1.04 -9.36
C LYS A 145 13.97 -1.26 -10.26
N VAL A 146 12.82 -1.63 -9.68
CA VAL A 146 11.55 -1.82 -10.40
C VAL A 146 11.02 -0.47 -10.87
N ALA A 147 11.01 0.54 -10.01
CA ALA A 147 10.61 1.89 -10.37
C ALA A 147 11.46 2.46 -11.54
N LYS A 148 12.80 2.24 -11.50
CA LYS A 148 13.70 2.62 -12.59
C LYS A 148 13.43 1.86 -13.89
N TRP A 149 13.12 0.57 -13.80
CA TRP A 149 12.77 -0.25 -14.95
C TRP A 149 11.47 0.24 -15.59
N ILE A 150 10.41 0.49 -14.80
CA ILE A 150 9.16 1.06 -15.30
C ILE A 150 9.42 2.41 -15.98
N LYS A 151 10.21 3.29 -15.35
CA LYS A 151 10.58 4.59 -15.93
C LYS A 151 11.24 4.44 -17.30
N LYS A 152 12.11 3.45 -17.46
CA LYS A 152 12.79 3.20 -18.75
C LYS A 152 11.79 2.82 -19.83
N LEU A 153 10.79 2.01 -19.51
CA LEU A 153 9.77 1.58 -20.47
C LEU A 153 8.76 2.68 -20.80
N THR A 154 8.44 3.55 -19.84
CA THR A 154 7.39 4.56 -19.98
C THR A 154 7.94 5.98 -20.25
N LYS A 155 9.20 6.11 -20.66
CA LYS A 155 9.86 7.42 -20.84
C LYS A 155 9.09 8.42 -21.69
N LYS A 156 8.41 7.97 -22.73
CA LYS A 156 7.64 8.84 -23.64
C LYS A 156 6.36 9.40 -23.01
N ASP A 157 5.78 8.68 -22.03
CA ASP A 157 4.44 8.99 -21.50
C ASP A 157 4.48 9.47 -20.04
N SER A 158 5.65 9.52 -19.41
CA SER A 158 5.75 9.71 -17.98
C SER A 158 5.52 11.15 -17.49
N GLY A 159 5.72 12.15 -18.36
CA GLY A 159 5.38 13.56 -18.07
C GLY A 159 5.71 14.03 -16.64
N GLY A 160 6.90 13.70 -16.10
CA GLY A 160 7.30 14.09 -14.75
C GLY A 160 6.67 13.28 -13.60
N CYS A 161 6.08 12.13 -13.87
CA CYS A 161 5.43 11.26 -12.87
C CYS A 161 6.38 10.30 -12.15
N PHE A 162 7.67 10.55 -12.22
CA PHE A 162 8.70 9.88 -11.42
C PHE A 162 9.39 10.93 -10.55
N GLY A 163 9.13 10.89 -9.26
CA GLY A 163 9.67 11.85 -8.30
C GLY A 163 10.66 11.20 -7.32
#